data_a81ddfe7275d3a6e92c0f9f6ba3e46d9
#
_entry.id   a81ddfe7275d3a6e92c0f9f6ba3e46d9
#
_cell.length_a   1.000
_cell.length_b   1.000
_cell.length_c   1.000
_cell.angle_alpha   90.00
_cell.angle_beta   90.00
_cell.angle_gamma   90.00
#
_symmetry.space_group_name_H-M   'P 1'
#
loop_
_entity.id
_entity.type
_entity.pdbx_description
1 polymer ?
#
loop_
_entity_poly.entity_id
_entity_poly.type
_entity_poly.pdbx_seq_one_letter_code
_entity_poly.pdbx_strand_id
1 'polypeptide(L)'
;MKIVAEYSGEYQDMINSYYNLEQYDDNSTSEVLFQGYSTSINNELKEKYKDFKKRVYINLEAPCAYTSTQTCNDEQTYFTDVYTICPYSAKWLNETTNTKFVPIPFPFSKKCFENINYNAPKEYDVMYMGHLMCAEHLAIIDIMKNYKYIHSSLSPFREPYMPTHVNINSGVKWDLLSKTKVSIAMNLAPLNPGHPESIMGYDGWEKNEAFKNMGSGYMPQFKPRVIESMMCKTLVLVKYDDWNVIENWFEPNKHFIYWYSIEDLFYKLYHIVNNYKSYNHIVEAAFEKVQDYEITNIYNKILNNESL
;
A
#
# COMPACT_ATOMS: atom_id res chain seq x y z
N MET A 1 -4.81 -28.77 5.05
CA MET A 1 -5.60 -27.54 4.86
C MET A 1 -5.22 -26.99 3.50
N LYS A 2 -6.16 -26.87 2.60
CA LYS A 2 -5.92 -26.26 1.31
C LYS A 2 -6.48 -24.85 1.31
N ILE A 3 -5.65 -23.90 0.92
CA ILE A 3 -6.03 -22.52 0.74
C ILE A 3 -6.14 -22.29 -0.75
N VAL A 4 -7.30 -21.81 -1.18
CA VAL A 4 -7.49 -21.30 -2.53
C VAL A 4 -7.41 -19.79 -2.42
N ALA A 5 -6.54 -19.13 -3.16
CA ALA A 5 -6.56 -17.70 -3.28
C ALA A 5 -7.04 -17.30 -4.66
N GLU A 6 -8.12 -16.56 -4.67
CA GLU A 6 -8.63 -15.89 -5.86
C GLU A 6 -8.24 -14.42 -5.79
N TYR A 7 -7.77 -13.91 -6.91
CA TYR A 7 -7.15 -12.61 -6.93
C TYR A 7 -7.41 -11.84 -8.21
N SER A 8 -7.52 -10.54 -8.12
CA SER A 8 -7.60 -9.66 -9.28
C SER A 8 -6.43 -8.66 -9.31
N GLY A 9 -5.67 -8.64 -10.41
CA GLY A 9 -4.68 -7.63 -10.67
C GLY A 9 -3.22 -8.05 -10.47
N GLU A 10 -2.34 -7.07 -10.39
CA GLU A 10 -0.87 -7.22 -10.40
C GLU A 10 -0.25 -7.95 -9.20
N TYR A 11 -1.05 -8.25 -8.18
CA TYR A 11 -0.59 -8.97 -6.99
C TYR A 11 -0.79 -10.49 -7.10
N GLN A 12 -1.37 -10.99 -8.18
CA GLN A 12 -1.63 -12.42 -8.37
C GLN A 12 -0.36 -13.25 -8.31
N ASP A 13 0.70 -12.80 -8.95
CA ASP A 13 2.00 -13.48 -8.92
C ASP A 13 2.60 -13.53 -7.52
N MET A 14 2.38 -12.49 -6.76
CA MET A 14 2.78 -12.38 -5.36
C MET A 14 2.14 -13.45 -4.50
N ILE A 15 0.87 -13.72 -4.69
CA ILE A 15 0.09 -14.70 -3.92
C ILE A 15 0.33 -16.11 -4.43
N ASN A 16 0.30 -16.32 -5.73
CA ASN A 16 0.52 -17.62 -6.35
C ASN A 16 1.87 -18.23 -5.98
N SER A 17 2.89 -17.40 -5.74
CA SER A 17 4.22 -17.87 -5.38
C SER A 17 4.29 -18.57 -4.01
N TYR A 18 3.31 -18.35 -3.12
CA TYR A 18 3.37 -18.84 -1.73
C TYR A 18 2.58 -20.09 -1.45
N TYR A 19 1.37 -20.23 -2.01
CA TYR A 19 0.47 -21.29 -1.62
C TYR A 19 0.35 -22.40 -2.64
N ASN A 20 1.12 -22.35 -3.75
CA ASN A 20 1.06 -23.33 -4.82
C ASN A 20 -0.39 -23.60 -5.24
N LEU A 21 -1.10 -22.52 -5.57
CA LEU A 21 -2.55 -22.48 -5.77
C LEU A 21 -3.04 -23.30 -6.97
N GLU A 22 -2.13 -23.81 -7.79
CA GLU A 22 -2.42 -24.72 -8.88
C GLU A 22 -2.98 -26.10 -8.41
N GLN A 23 -2.92 -26.36 -7.11
CA GLN A 23 -3.40 -27.61 -6.53
C GLN A 23 -4.75 -27.44 -5.82
N TYR A 24 -5.73 -26.89 -6.50
CA TYR A 24 -7.11 -27.00 -6.06
C TYR A 24 -7.61 -28.43 -6.24
N ASP A 25 -7.97 -29.09 -5.14
CA ASP A 25 -8.61 -30.40 -5.13
C ASP A 25 -10.05 -30.21 -4.66
N ASP A 26 -10.99 -30.44 -5.54
CA ASP A 26 -12.44 -30.28 -5.30
C ASP A 26 -12.97 -31.09 -4.10
N ASN A 27 -12.20 -32.04 -3.58
CA ASN A 27 -12.60 -32.92 -2.49
C ASN A 27 -12.20 -32.45 -1.09
N SER A 28 -11.57 -31.30 -0.95
CA SER A 28 -11.19 -30.78 0.38
C SER A 28 -12.09 -29.63 0.81
N THR A 29 -12.74 -29.76 1.96
CA THR A 29 -13.37 -28.63 2.67
C THR A 29 -12.29 -27.64 3.04
N SER A 30 -12.18 -26.59 2.27
CA SER A 30 -11.05 -25.70 2.37
C SER A 30 -11.50 -24.31 2.73
N GLU A 31 -10.56 -23.53 3.15
CA GLU A 31 -10.68 -22.11 3.37
C GLU A 31 -10.30 -21.42 2.07
N VAL A 32 -11.00 -20.36 1.73
CA VAL A 32 -10.71 -19.56 0.54
C VAL A 32 -10.33 -18.16 0.95
N LEU A 33 -9.29 -17.65 0.33
CA LEU A 33 -8.79 -16.31 0.53
C LEU A 33 -9.01 -15.51 -0.76
N PHE A 34 -9.71 -14.39 -0.62
CA PHE A 34 -9.92 -13.46 -1.72
C PHE A 34 -9.12 -12.19 -1.44
N GLN A 35 -8.44 -11.70 -2.45
CA GLN A 35 -7.78 -10.40 -2.37
C GLN A 35 -8.13 -9.56 -3.60
N GLY A 36 -8.30 -8.27 -3.43
CA GLY A 36 -8.63 -7.42 -4.54
C GLY A 36 -8.63 -5.93 -4.23
N TYR A 37 -8.75 -5.17 -5.29
CA TYR A 37 -8.89 -3.73 -5.24
C TYR A 37 -10.32 -3.26 -5.00
N SER A 38 -11.29 -4.11 -5.31
CA SER A 38 -12.69 -3.80 -5.13
C SER A 38 -13.39 -4.90 -4.35
N THR A 39 -14.51 -4.55 -3.75
CA THR A 39 -15.36 -5.47 -3.03
C THR A 39 -16.13 -6.41 -3.94
N SER A 40 -16.19 -6.14 -5.24
CA SER A 40 -17.01 -6.93 -6.19
C SER A 40 -16.31 -8.21 -6.61
N ILE A 41 -16.57 -9.29 -5.90
CA ILE A 41 -16.30 -10.63 -6.38
C ILE A 41 -17.48 -11.08 -7.24
N ASN A 42 -17.20 -11.61 -8.42
CA ASN A 42 -18.26 -12.00 -9.34
C ASN A 42 -19.08 -13.17 -8.80
N ASN A 43 -20.31 -13.30 -9.28
CA ASN A 43 -21.25 -14.33 -8.82
C ASN A 43 -20.75 -15.75 -9.08
N GLU A 44 -19.98 -15.97 -10.12
CA GLU A 44 -19.39 -17.28 -10.43
C GLU A 44 -18.44 -17.74 -9.33
N LEU A 45 -17.54 -16.86 -8.86
CA LEU A 45 -16.65 -17.17 -7.75
C LEU A 45 -17.43 -17.35 -6.43
N LYS A 46 -18.49 -16.55 -6.22
CA LYS A 46 -19.35 -16.71 -5.04
C LYS A 46 -20.02 -18.08 -5.02
N GLU A 47 -20.56 -18.54 -6.13
CA GLU A 47 -21.16 -19.87 -6.24
C GLU A 47 -20.13 -20.98 -6.09
N LYS A 48 -18.95 -20.84 -6.70
CA LYS A 48 -17.87 -21.82 -6.65
C LYS A 48 -17.42 -22.13 -5.21
N TYR A 49 -17.41 -21.13 -4.34
CA TYR A 49 -16.87 -21.27 -2.98
C TYR A 49 -17.92 -21.12 -1.87
N LYS A 50 -19.21 -21.16 -2.20
CA LYS A 50 -20.30 -20.95 -1.24
C LYS A 50 -20.28 -21.90 -0.04
N ASP A 51 -19.82 -23.14 -0.25
CA ASP A 51 -19.79 -24.17 0.77
C ASP A 51 -18.50 -24.19 1.60
N PHE A 52 -17.55 -23.28 1.31
CA PHE A 52 -16.33 -23.17 2.09
C PHE A 52 -16.63 -22.58 3.47
N LYS A 53 -16.09 -23.22 4.50
CA LYS A 53 -16.34 -22.82 5.89
C LYS A 53 -15.76 -21.45 6.24
N LYS A 54 -14.62 -21.11 5.64
CA LYS A 54 -13.95 -19.83 5.84
C LYS A 54 -13.74 -19.17 4.48
N ARG A 55 -14.28 -17.97 4.35
CA ARG A 55 -14.14 -17.13 3.15
C ARG A 55 -13.64 -15.77 3.62
N VAL A 56 -12.37 -15.52 3.35
CA VAL A 56 -11.65 -14.32 3.79
C VAL A 56 -11.52 -13.33 2.64
N TYR A 57 -11.84 -12.09 2.89
CA TYR A 57 -11.58 -11.01 1.93
C TYR A 57 -10.53 -10.05 2.49
N ILE A 58 -9.52 -9.73 1.69
CA ILE A 58 -8.52 -8.71 2.00
C ILE A 58 -8.65 -7.59 0.97
N ASN A 59 -9.09 -6.43 1.41
CA ASN A 59 -9.18 -5.24 0.58
C ASN A 59 -7.83 -4.51 0.57
N LEU A 60 -7.23 -4.42 -0.61
CA LEU A 60 -5.92 -3.79 -0.83
C LEU A 60 -6.02 -2.32 -1.28
N GLU A 61 -7.23 -1.78 -1.49
CA GLU A 61 -7.44 -0.42 -2.00
C GLU A 61 -8.28 0.46 -1.05
N ALA A 62 -8.45 0.04 0.18
CA ALA A 62 -9.18 0.83 1.14
C ALA A 62 -8.52 2.22 1.40
N PRO A 63 -9.30 3.29 1.56
CA PRO A 63 -10.75 3.35 1.58
C PRO A 63 -11.41 3.51 0.20
N CYS A 64 -10.64 3.73 -0.87
CA CYS A 64 -11.16 4.06 -2.20
C CYS A 64 -12.09 2.99 -2.80
N ALA A 65 -11.93 1.74 -2.40
CA ALA A 65 -12.74 0.64 -2.90
C ALA A 65 -14.19 0.66 -2.36
N TYR A 66 -14.45 1.39 -1.30
CA TYR A 66 -15.78 1.42 -0.69
C TYR A 66 -16.56 2.65 -1.11
N THR A 67 -17.41 2.49 -2.10
CA THR A 67 -18.23 3.58 -2.64
C THR A 67 -19.50 3.83 -1.84
N SER A 68 -19.96 2.85 -1.05
CA SER A 68 -21.11 2.98 -0.15
C SER A 68 -21.07 1.95 0.98
N THR A 69 -21.73 2.26 2.09
CA THR A 69 -21.93 1.31 3.19
C THR A 69 -22.78 0.11 2.77
N GLN A 70 -23.69 0.28 1.80
CA GLN A 70 -24.50 -0.80 1.27
C GLN A 70 -23.65 -1.85 0.55
N THR A 71 -22.71 -1.43 -0.28
CA THR A 71 -21.77 -2.35 -0.95
C THR A 71 -21.00 -3.16 0.08
N CYS A 72 -20.53 -2.54 1.16
CA CYS A 72 -19.85 -3.24 2.24
C CYS A 72 -20.75 -4.27 2.92
N ASN A 73 -22.01 -3.91 3.22
CA ASN A 73 -22.94 -4.82 3.86
C ASN A 73 -23.29 -6.03 2.98
N ASP A 74 -23.50 -5.81 1.69
CA ASP A 74 -23.87 -6.88 0.74
C ASP A 74 -22.74 -7.92 0.60
N GLU A 75 -21.50 -7.50 0.60
CA GLU A 75 -20.37 -8.41 0.47
C GLU A 75 -20.07 -9.21 1.74
N GLN A 76 -20.39 -8.65 2.88
CA GLN A 76 -20.16 -9.28 4.17
C GLN A 76 -21.10 -10.46 4.45
N THR A 77 -22.23 -10.50 3.82
CA THR A 77 -23.09 -11.68 3.90
C THR A 77 -22.43 -12.91 3.29
N TYR A 78 -21.46 -12.70 2.42
CA TYR A 78 -20.71 -13.77 1.78
C TYR A 78 -19.41 -14.14 2.50
N PHE A 79 -18.62 -13.14 2.95
CA PHE A 79 -17.34 -13.39 3.63
C PHE A 79 -17.53 -13.67 5.11
N THR A 80 -16.75 -14.61 5.62
CA THR A 80 -16.69 -14.88 7.07
C THR A 80 -15.82 -13.87 7.80
N ASP A 81 -14.77 -13.39 7.13
CA ASP A 81 -13.79 -12.46 7.68
C ASP A 81 -13.40 -11.42 6.63
N VAL A 82 -13.31 -10.15 7.04
CA VAL A 82 -12.93 -9.05 6.15
C VAL A 82 -11.77 -8.26 6.75
N TYR A 83 -10.72 -8.11 5.95
CA TYR A 83 -9.52 -7.36 6.30
C TYR A 83 -9.31 -6.18 5.37
N THR A 84 -8.69 -5.12 5.88
CA THR A 84 -8.34 -3.94 5.09
C THR A 84 -6.95 -3.45 5.46
N ILE A 85 -6.22 -2.91 4.49
CA ILE A 85 -4.88 -2.36 4.71
C ILE A 85 -4.87 -0.97 5.34
N CYS A 86 -6.00 -0.36 5.59
CA CYS A 86 -6.10 0.97 6.17
C CYS A 86 -6.84 0.94 7.52
N PRO A 87 -6.16 1.25 8.63
CA PRO A 87 -6.77 1.27 9.96
C PRO A 87 -7.91 2.27 10.08
N TYR A 88 -7.78 3.40 9.40
CA TYR A 88 -8.83 4.40 9.36
C TYR A 88 -10.09 3.88 8.68
N SER A 89 -9.95 3.21 7.53
CA SER A 89 -11.08 2.59 6.85
C SER A 89 -11.73 1.50 7.72
N ALA A 90 -10.92 0.68 8.39
CA ALA A 90 -11.45 -0.33 9.33
C ALA A 90 -12.28 0.33 10.43
N LYS A 91 -11.76 1.38 11.07
CA LYS A 91 -12.48 2.10 12.12
C LYS A 91 -13.80 2.67 11.60
N TRP A 92 -13.76 3.42 10.51
CA TRP A 92 -14.95 4.01 9.91
C TRP A 92 -15.99 2.97 9.50
N LEU A 93 -15.57 1.89 8.83
CA LEU A 93 -16.46 0.81 8.40
C LEU A 93 -17.10 0.08 9.58
N ASN A 94 -16.35 -0.13 10.67
CA ASN A 94 -16.88 -0.72 11.90
C ASN A 94 -17.92 0.17 12.61
N GLU A 95 -17.83 1.48 12.44
CA GLU A 95 -18.79 2.45 13.01
C GLU A 95 -20.04 2.60 12.14
N THR A 96 -19.96 2.34 10.85
CA THR A 96 -21.02 2.64 9.87
C THR A 96 -21.66 1.40 9.24
N THR A 97 -21.11 0.22 9.46
CA THR A 97 -21.63 -1.06 8.93
C THR A 97 -21.82 -2.08 10.06
N ASN A 98 -22.52 -3.16 9.77
CA ASN A 98 -22.69 -4.27 10.72
C ASN A 98 -21.53 -5.28 10.69
N THR A 99 -20.46 -4.99 9.97
CA THR A 99 -19.35 -5.90 9.82
C THR A 99 -18.15 -5.49 10.63
N LYS A 100 -17.40 -6.50 11.00
CA LYS A 100 -16.11 -6.33 11.64
C LYS A 100 -15.00 -6.36 10.59
N PHE A 101 -14.49 -5.19 10.26
CA PHE A 101 -13.27 -5.02 9.49
C PHE A 101 -12.04 -5.03 10.41
N VAL A 102 -11.04 -5.81 10.05
CA VAL A 102 -9.79 -5.90 10.79
C VAL A 102 -8.68 -5.26 9.97
N PRO A 103 -7.96 -4.25 10.50
CA PRO A 103 -6.83 -3.68 9.79
C PRO A 103 -5.64 -4.64 9.80
N ILE A 104 -4.98 -4.76 8.65
CA ILE A 104 -3.74 -5.52 8.49
C ILE A 104 -2.70 -4.67 7.77
N PRO A 105 -1.41 -4.88 8.01
CA PRO A 105 -0.38 -4.29 7.17
C PRO A 105 -0.50 -4.83 5.74
N PHE A 106 -0.02 -4.05 4.77
CA PHE A 106 0.00 -4.50 3.38
C PHE A 106 0.85 -5.77 3.28
N PRO A 107 0.27 -6.91 2.88
CA PRO A 107 1.01 -8.17 2.79
C PRO A 107 1.97 -8.14 1.61
N PHE A 108 3.16 -8.71 1.79
CA PHE A 108 4.15 -8.83 0.71
C PHE A 108 4.78 -10.22 0.71
N SER A 109 5.37 -10.59 -0.42
CA SER A 109 6.09 -11.84 -0.59
C SER A 109 7.59 -11.61 -0.62
N LYS A 110 8.35 -12.30 0.23
CA LYS A 110 9.83 -12.27 0.18
C LYS A 110 10.37 -12.72 -1.17
N LYS A 111 9.72 -13.65 -1.84
CA LYS A 111 10.13 -14.12 -3.17
C LYS A 111 10.17 -13.02 -4.22
N CYS A 112 9.30 -12.02 -4.10
CA CYS A 112 9.33 -10.88 -4.99
C CYS A 112 10.61 -10.06 -4.89
N PHE A 113 11.33 -10.17 -3.78
CA PHE A 113 12.55 -9.42 -3.47
C PHE A 113 13.82 -10.28 -3.47
N GLU A 114 13.75 -11.57 -3.81
CA GLU A 114 14.89 -12.48 -3.76
C GLU A 114 16.04 -12.11 -4.70
N ASN A 115 15.74 -11.42 -5.79
CA ASN A 115 16.71 -10.96 -6.77
C ASN A 115 17.32 -9.58 -6.45
N ILE A 116 16.97 -8.98 -5.31
CA ILE A 116 17.48 -7.67 -4.92
C ILE A 116 18.91 -7.79 -4.40
N ASN A 117 19.82 -7.03 -5.00
CA ASN A 117 21.18 -6.92 -4.51
C ASN A 117 21.26 -5.88 -3.38
N TYR A 118 21.10 -6.31 -2.15
CA TYR A 118 21.17 -5.44 -0.96
C TYR A 118 22.55 -4.81 -0.72
N ASN A 119 23.60 -5.30 -1.39
CA ASN A 119 24.95 -4.75 -1.33
C ASN A 119 25.26 -3.78 -2.49
N ALA A 120 24.29 -3.52 -3.36
CA ALA A 120 24.48 -2.54 -4.43
C ALA A 120 24.76 -1.15 -3.86
N PRO A 121 25.67 -0.38 -4.46
CA PRO A 121 25.90 0.99 -4.05
C PRO A 121 24.65 1.84 -4.30
N LYS A 122 24.37 2.79 -3.41
CA LYS A 122 23.30 3.75 -3.58
C LYS A 122 23.68 4.73 -4.71
N GLU A 123 23.05 4.56 -5.87
CA GLU A 123 23.33 5.33 -7.08
C GLU A 123 22.47 6.59 -7.20
N TYR A 124 21.29 6.57 -6.58
CA TYR A 124 20.30 7.64 -6.61
C TYR A 124 20.10 8.23 -5.22
N ASP A 125 19.81 9.51 -5.16
CA ASP A 125 19.60 10.19 -3.88
C ASP A 125 18.17 10.02 -3.40
N VAL A 126 17.19 10.16 -4.30
CA VAL A 126 15.78 10.15 -3.93
C VAL A 126 14.88 9.53 -5.00
N MET A 127 13.84 8.82 -4.57
CA MET A 127 12.81 8.25 -5.44
C MET A 127 11.41 8.60 -4.94
N TYR A 128 10.55 8.99 -5.87
CA TYR A 128 9.11 9.08 -5.68
C TYR A 128 8.40 8.12 -6.63
N MET A 129 7.46 7.34 -6.08
CA MET A 129 6.66 6.37 -6.84
C MET A 129 5.19 6.75 -6.79
N GLY A 130 4.59 6.99 -7.94
CA GLY A 130 3.16 7.22 -8.08
C GLY A 130 2.80 8.40 -8.98
N HIS A 131 1.50 8.53 -9.17
CA HIS A 131 0.93 9.63 -9.94
C HIS A 131 1.06 10.96 -9.20
N LEU A 132 1.14 12.04 -9.96
CA LEU A 132 1.08 13.40 -9.44
C LEU A 132 -0.39 13.84 -9.42
N MET A 133 -0.96 13.93 -8.24
CA MET A 133 -2.41 14.12 -8.05
C MET A 133 -2.76 15.48 -7.45
N CYS A 134 -1.78 16.24 -6.98
CA CYS A 134 -2.00 17.52 -6.31
C CYS A 134 -0.76 18.42 -6.37
N ALA A 135 -0.90 19.69 -6.03
CA ALA A 135 0.18 20.68 -6.01
C ALA A 135 1.35 20.26 -5.12
N GLU A 136 1.09 19.58 -3.99
CA GLU A 136 2.12 19.09 -3.10
C GLU A 136 3.01 18.03 -3.76
N HIS A 137 2.43 17.14 -4.60
CA HIS A 137 3.21 16.19 -5.39
C HIS A 137 4.13 16.89 -6.40
N LEU A 138 3.67 17.97 -7.04
CA LEU A 138 4.52 18.76 -7.95
C LEU A 138 5.68 19.40 -7.21
N ALA A 139 5.41 19.98 -6.02
CA ALA A 139 6.44 20.56 -5.17
C ALA A 139 7.49 19.54 -4.72
N ILE A 140 7.07 18.29 -4.43
CA ILE A 140 8.01 17.20 -4.16
C ILE A 140 8.95 16.98 -5.34
N ILE A 141 8.41 16.91 -6.56
CA ILE A 141 9.25 16.72 -7.76
C ILE A 141 10.20 17.91 -7.97
N ASP A 142 9.75 19.14 -7.72
CA ASP A 142 10.62 20.33 -7.85
C ASP A 142 11.79 20.29 -6.86
N ILE A 143 11.57 19.81 -5.63
CA ILE A 143 12.67 19.57 -4.69
C ILE A 143 13.61 18.49 -5.22
N MET A 144 13.06 17.37 -5.70
CA MET A 144 13.83 16.21 -6.15
C MET A 144 14.74 16.53 -7.35
N LYS A 145 14.39 17.50 -8.21
CA LYS A 145 15.23 17.96 -9.33
C LYS A 145 16.60 18.48 -8.92
N ASN A 146 16.80 18.80 -7.65
CA ASN A 146 18.11 19.20 -7.12
C ASN A 146 19.05 18.02 -6.80
N TYR A 147 18.59 16.81 -7.00
CA TYR A 147 19.27 15.55 -6.66
C TYR A 147 19.33 14.59 -7.86
N LYS A 148 20.11 13.54 -7.75
CA LYS A 148 20.01 12.40 -8.66
C LYS A 148 18.75 11.61 -8.33
N TYR A 149 17.66 11.91 -9.00
CA TYR A 149 16.33 11.42 -8.62
C TYR A 149 15.71 10.44 -9.62
N ILE A 150 14.73 9.71 -9.10
CA ILE A 150 13.81 8.88 -9.89
C ILE A 150 12.37 9.28 -9.55
N HIS A 151 11.60 9.57 -10.59
CA HIS A 151 10.15 9.62 -10.51
C HIS A 151 9.60 8.47 -11.38
N SER A 152 8.94 7.50 -10.75
CA SER A 152 8.30 6.38 -11.43
C SER A 152 6.78 6.50 -11.34
N SER A 153 6.11 6.39 -12.48
CA SER A 153 4.65 6.44 -12.60
C SER A 153 4.14 5.42 -13.60
N LEU A 154 2.90 4.95 -13.43
CA LEU A 154 2.25 4.07 -14.40
C LEU A 154 1.91 4.80 -15.71
N SER A 155 1.70 6.10 -15.66
CA SER A 155 1.35 6.93 -16.82
C SER A 155 2.30 8.11 -16.95
N PRO A 156 2.50 8.61 -18.18
CA PRO A 156 3.20 9.86 -18.39
C PRO A 156 2.43 11.03 -17.77
N PHE A 157 3.14 12.11 -17.49
CA PHE A 157 2.56 13.38 -17.06
C PHE A 157 2.99 14.50 -18.01
N ARG A 158 2.50 15.72 -17.79
CA ARG A 158 2.87 16.89 -18.62
C ARG A 158 4.22 17.49 -18.22
N GLU A 159 4.89 18.12 -19.16
CA GLU A 159 6.08 18.92 -18.84
C GLU A 159 5.74 20.07 -17.85
N PRO A 160 6.63 20.44 -16.94
CA PRO A 160 8.00 19.91 -16.75
C PRO A 160 8.09 18.73 -15.74
N TYR A 161 7.02 18.00 -15.51
CA TYR A 161 6.90 16.96 -14.48
C TYR A 161 6.82 15.55 -15.07
N MET A 162 7.37 15.35 -16.26
CA MET A 162 7.42 14.01 -16.86
C MET A 162 8.15 13.03 -15.93
N PRO A 163 7.59 11.83 -15.68
CA PRO A 163 8.30 10.80 -14.95
C PRO A 163 9.60 10.42 -15.66
N THR A 164 10.64 10.14 -14.88
CA THR A 164 11.90 9.59 -15.42
C THR A 164 11.72 8.15 -15.90
N HIS A 165 10.73 7.44 -15.33
CA HIS A 165 10.39 6.05 -15.64
C HIS A 165 8.87 5.89 -15.69
N VAL A 166 8.37 5.41 -16.83
CA VAL A 166 6.93 5.18 -17.04
C VAL A 166 6.68 3.68 -17.21
N ASN A 167 5.67 3.19 -16.52
CA ASN A 167 5.16 1.81 -16.64
C ASN A 167 6.25 0.73 -16.54
N ILE A 168 7.15 0.87 -15.57
CA ILE A 168 8.16 -0.13 -15.29
C ILE A 168 7.53 -1.29 -14.50
N ASN A 169 8.01 -2.51 -14.75
CA ASN A 169 7.60 -3.65 -13.96
C ASN A 169 8.14 -3.60 -12.53
N SER A 170 7.56 -4.40 -11.65
CA SER A 170 7.90 -4.40 -10.23
C SER A 170 9.36 -4.75 -9.96
N GLY A 171 9.95 -5.69 -10.70
CA GLY A 171 11.37 -6.07 -10.54
C GLY A 171 12.31 -4.89 -10.82
N VAL A 172 12.09 -4.14 -11.91
CA VAL A 172 12.84 -2.93 -12.23
C VAL A 172 12.63 -1.86 -11.15
N LYS A 173 11.40 -1.67 -10.70
CA LYS A 173 11.06 -0.73 -9.64
C LYS A 173 11.83 -1.02 -8.34
N TRP A 174 11.86 -2.28 -7.91
CA TRP A 174 12.56 -2.68 -6.68
C TRP A 174 14.10 -2.62 -6.82
N ASP A 175 14.64 -2.96 -7.99
CA ASP A 175 16.07 -2.77 -8.27
C ASP A 175 16.45 -1.28 -8.15
N LEU A 176 15.67 -0.37 -8.75
CA LEU A 176 15.88 1.06 -8.62
C LEU A 176 15.75 1.55 -7.16
N LEU A 177 14.76 1.05 -6.41
CA LEU A 177 14.62 1.33 -4.98
C LEU A 177 15.87 0.90 -4.21
N SER A 178 16.35 -0.33 -4.42
CA SER A 178 17.52 -0.85 -3.69
C SER A 178 18.77 0.00 -3.90
N LYS A 179 18.88 0.68 -5.04
CA LYS A 179 19.96 1.60 -5.40
C LYS A 179 19.69 3.06 -4.99
N THR A 180 18.58 3.34 -4.32
CA THR A 180 18.17 4.68 -3.90
C THR A 180 18.39 4.86 -2.40
N LYS A 181 18.87 6.05 -1.98
CA LYS A 181 19.05 6.39 -0.56
C LYS A 181 17.71 6.60 0.14
N VAL A 182 16.82 7.40 -0.46
CA VAL A 182 15.59 7.88 0.17
C VAL A 182 14.39 7.65 -0.75
N SER A 183 13.31 7.11 -0.22
CA SER A 183 12.00 7.05 -0.86
C SER A 183 11.03 8.00 -0.17
N ILE A 184 10.32 8.82 -0.94
CA ILE A 184 9.28 9.70 -0.41
C ILE A 184 7.93 9.02 -0.53
N ALA A 185 7.18 8.95 0.57
CA ALA A 185 5.85 8.38 0.62
C ALA A 185 4.84 9.36 1.22
N MET A 186 3.64 9.34 0.66
CA MET A 186 2.46 9.99 1.23
C MET A 186 1.40 8.90 1.43
N ASN A 187 1.01 8.67 2.70
CA ASN A 187 -0.09 7.77 3.04
C ASN A 187 -1.44 8.50 2.99
N LEU A 188 -1.58 9.34 1.99
CA LEU A 188 -2.72 10.20 1.74
C LEU A 188 -3.17 10.06 0.28
N ALA A 189 -4.45 10.17 0.06
CA ALA A 189 -5.03 10.35 -1.26
C ALA A 189 -5.84 11.66 -1.28
N PRO A 190 -5.65 12.55 -2.28
CA PRO A 190 -6.38 13.80 -2.36
C PRO A 190 -7.87 13.57 -2.62
N LEU A 191 -8.70 14.32 -1.91
CA LEU A 191 -10.16 14.22 -1.95
C LEU A 191 -10.84 15.18 -2.93
N ASN A 192 -10.14 16.20 -3.40
CA ASN A 192 -10.77 17.26 -4.18
C ASN A 192 -10.81 16.93 -5.67
N PRO A 193 -11.94 16.44 -6.22
CA PRO A 193 -12.08 16.15 -7.64
C PRO A 193 -12.07 17.42 -8.51
N GLY A 194 -12.32 18.59 -7.91
CA GLY A 194 -12.24 19.89 -8.58
C GLY A 194 -10.84 20.48 -8.65
N HIS A 195 -9.83 19.85 -8.03
CA HIS A 195 -8.47 20.31 -8.17
C HIS A 195 -8.00 20.02 -9.60
N PRO A 196 -7.50 21.02 -10.36
CA PRO A 196 -7.11 20.84 -11.76
C PRO A 196 -6.00 19.77 -11.96
N GLU A 197 -5.39 19.31 -10.89
CA GLU A 197 -4.35 18.30 -10.85
C GLU A 197 -4.83 16.96 -10.27
N SER A 198 -6.08 16.86 -9.87
CA SER A 198 -6.73 15.61 -9.53
C SER A 198 -7.01 14.83 -10.80
N ILE A 199 -6.04 14.04 -11.22
CA ILE A 199 -6.04 13.31 -12.50
C ILE A 199 -6.96 12.10 -12.47
N MET A 200 -7.28 11.63 -11.31
CA MET A 200 -8.19 10.51 -11.14
C MET A 200 -9.58 11.08 -10.90
N GLY A 201 -10.40 11.05 -11.96
CA GLY A 201 -11.82 11.34 -11.86
C GLY A 201 -12.51 10.31 -10.98
N TYR A 202 -12.35 10.46 -9.69
CA TYR A 202 -13.19 9.80 -8.71
C TYR A 202 -14.54 10.53 -8.67
N ASP A 203 -15.25 10.48 -9.78
CA ASP A 203 -16.62 10.92 -9.89
C ASP A 203 -17.46 10.12 -8.88
N GLY A 204 -17.77 10.69 -7.76
CA GLY A 204 -18.55 10.01 -6.74
C GLY A 204 -18.10 10.23 -5.29
N TRP A 205 -16.97 10.84 -5.09
CA TRP A 205 -16.45 11.18 -3.76
C TRP A 205 -17.41 12.08 -2.96
N GLU A 206 -18.04 13.03 -3.66
CA GLU A 206 -19.07 13.90 -3.10
C GLU A 206 -20.26 13.14 -2.54
N LYS A 207 -20.47 11.90 -3.01
CA LYS A 207 -21.55 11.03 -2.60
C LYS A 207 -21.17 10.07 -1.48
N ASN A 208 -19.88 9.91 -1.22
CA ASN A 208 -19.41 9.00 -0.18
C ASN A 208 -19.50 9.67 1.19
N GLU A 209 -20.36 9.17 2.05
CA GLU A 209 -20.61 9.73 3.38
C GLU A 209 -19.33 9.77 4.25
N ALA A 210 -18.40 8.83 4.04
CA ALA A 210 -17.12 8.82 4.74
C ALA A 210 -16.32 10.11 4.54
N PHE A 211 -16.48 10.74 3.40
CA PHE A 211 -15.64 11.85 2.98
C PHE A 211 -16.29 13.22 3.15
N LYS A 212 -17.62 13.27 3.33
CA LYS A 212 -18.36 14.53 3.52
C LYS A 212 -17.85 15.37 4.70
N ASN A 213 -17.24 14.74 5.68
CA ASN A 213 -16.80 15.40 6.92
C ASN A 213 -15.27 15.57 7.03
N MET A 214 -14.53 15.24 5.98
CA MET A 214 -13.06 15.39 5.99
C MET A 214 -12.65 16.79 5.54
N GLY A 215 -12.39 17.66 6.51
CA GLY A 215 -12.03 19.05 6.27
C GLY A 215 -10.65 19.31 5.67
N SER A 216 -9.80 18.28 5.53
CA SER A 216 -8.40 18.44 5.13
C SER A 216 -8.13 18.36 3.63
N GLY A 217 -9.11 17.98 2.82
CA GLY A 217 -8.91 17.71 1.37
C GLY A 217 -8.12 16.44 1.05
N TYR A 218 -7.76 15.66 2.05
CA TYR A 218 -7.08 14.37 1.93
C TYR A 218 -7.78 13.30 2.74
N MET A 219 -7.62 12.04 2.33
CA MET A 219 -7.98 10.88 3.14
C MET A 219 -6.76 10.03 3.44
N PRO A 220 -6.73 9.36 4.59
CA PRO A 220 -5.67 8.41 4.91
C PRO A 220 -5.77 7.17 4.02
N GLN A 221 -4.63 6.74 3.51
CA GLN A 221 -4.52 5.49 2.74
C GLN A 221 -3.12 4.92 2.92
N PHE A 222 -2.99 3.77 3.56
CA PHE A 222 -1.69 3.12 3.65
C PHE A 222 -1.20 2.70 2.26
N LYS A 223 0.01 3.07 1.91
CA LYS A 223 0.57 2.83 0.58
C LYS A 223 1.57 1.67 0.59
N PRO A 224 1.45 0.71 -0.35
CA PRO A 224 2.39 -0.43 -0.45
C PRO A 224 3.83 0.00 -0.64
N ARG A 225 4.09 1.17 -1.23
CA ARG A 225 5.43 1.72 -1.44
C ARG A 225 6.25 1.89 -0.16
N VAL A 226 5.60 2.01 1.00
CA VAL A 226 6.28 2.02 2.30
C VAL A 226 6.95 0.67 2.54
N ILE A 227 6.19 -0.42 2.40
CA ILE A 227 6.68 -1.79 2.53
C ILE A 227 7.77 -2.08 1.48
N GLU A 228 7.52 -1.76 0.22
CA GLU A 228 8.46 -1.95 -0.88
C GLU A 228 9.80 -1.25 -0.62
N SER A 229 9.76 -0.02 -0.13
CA SER A 229 10.97 0.74 0.19
C SER A 229 11.76 0.12 1.33
N MET A 230 11.08 -0.30 2.40
CA MET A 230 11.71 -0.97 3.54
C MET A 230 12.30 -2.33 3.13
N MET A 231 11.60 -3.10 2.29
CA MET A 231 12.09 -4.35 1.74
C MET A 231 13.31 -4.16 0.83
N CYS A 232 13.47 -3.01 0.21
CA CYS A 232 14.63 -2.68 -0.63
C CYS A 232 15.76 -1.97 0.14
N LYS A 233 15.69 -1.92 1.48
CA LYS A 233 16.66 -1.21 2.33
C LYS A 233 16.84 0.25 1.90
N THR A 234 15.73 0.94 1.67
CA THR A 234 15.67 2.35 1.31
C THR A 234 15.02 3.13 2.44
N LEU A 235 15.65 4.21 2.89
CA LEU A 235 15.09 5.05 3.95
C LEU A 235 13.77 5.67 3.48
N VAL A 236 12.73 5.59 4.31
CA VAL A 236 11.41 6.13 3.96
C VAL A 236 11.19 7.47 4.65
N LEU A 237 10.96 8.52 3.85
CA LEU A 237 10.43 9.80 4.32
C LEU A 237 8.92 9.82 4.09
N VAL A 238 8.14 9.90 5.16
CA VAL A 238 6.68 9.83 5.12
C VAL A 238 6.07 11.19 5.43
N LYS A 239 5.10 11.62 4.63
CA LYS A 239 4.29 12.78 4.97
C LYS A 239 3.56 12.52 6.28
N TYR A 240 3.70 13.44 7.24
CA TYR A 240 2.88 13.41 8.44
C TYR A 240 1.40 13.55 8.07
N ASP A 241 0.58 12.74 8.68
CA ASP A 241 -0.87 12.79 8.57
C ASP A 241 -1.50 12.74 9.97
N ASP A 242 -2.64 13.42 10.13
CA ASP A 242 -3.34 13.53 11.42
C ASP A 242 -3.93 12.21 11.92
N TRP A 243 -3.97 11.17 11.07
CA TRP A 243 -4.49 9.84 11.40
C TRP A 243 -3.39 8.88 11.82
N ASN A 244 -2.12 9.25 11.65
CA ASN A 244 -0.95 8.42 11.99
C ASN A 244 -1.04 6.99 11.40
N VAL A 245 -1.49 6.88 10.14
CA VAL A 245 -1.80 5.59 9.49
C VAL A 245 -0.64 4.61 9.58
N ILE A 246 0.59 5.09 9.35
CA ILE A 246 1.79 4.23 9.36
C ILE A 246 2.16 3.75 10.78
N GLU A 247 1.81 4.52 11.82
CA GLU A 247 2.22 4.22 13.21
C GLU A 247 1.50 3.00 13.79
N ASN A 248 0.47 2.47 13.11
CA ASN A 248 -0.12 1.21 13.50
C ASN A 248 0.85 0.02 13.37
N TRP A 249 1.90 0.17 12.55
CA TRP A 249 2.84 -0.92 12.26
C TRP A 249 4.30 -0.54 12.41
N PHE A 250 4.63 0.75 12.31
CA PHE A 250 6.00 1.26 12.30
C PHE A 250 6.15 2.45 13.23
N GLU A 251 7.30 2.59 13.86
CA GLU A 251 7.62 3.66 14.80
C GLU A 251 8.40 4.79 14.12
N PRO A 252 8.01 6.06 14.29
CA PRO A 252 8.75 7.20 13.74
C PRO A 252 10.17 7.28 14.33
N ASN A 253 11.13 7.73 13.55
CA ASN A 253 12.57 7.83 13.85
C ASN A 253 13.28 6.51 14.16
N LYS A 254 12.57 5.38 14.12
CA LYS A 254 13.10 4.04 14.27
C LYS A 254 13.00 3.24 12.96
N HIS A 255 11.86 3.37 12.26
CA HIS A 255 11.62 2.63 11.02
C HIS A 255 11.43 3.56 9.82
N PHE A 256 11.08 4.82 10.06
CA PHE A 256 10.88 5.84 9.02
C PHE A 256 11.06 7.23 9.64
N ILE A 257 11.10 8.27 8.79
CA ILE A 257 11.17 9.66 9.22
C ILE A 257 9.97 10.42 8.66
N TYR A 258 9.27 11.17 9.51
CA TYR A 258 8.23 12.10 9.07
C TYR A 258 8.80 13.37 8.43
N TRP A 259 8.05 13.93 7.50
CA TRP A 259 8.16 15.31 7.06
C TRP A 259 6.79 15.99 7.15
N TYR A 260 6.76 17.28 7.50
CA TYR A 260 5.54 18.01 7.87
C TYR A 260 5.11 19.03 6.83
N SER A 261 6.04 19.63 6.11
CA SER A 261 5.81 20.61 5.06
C SER A 261 6.81 20.42 3.93
N ILE A 262 6.57 21.06 2.80
CA ILE A 262 7.50 21.03 1.66
C ILE A 262 8.86 21.62 2.05
N GLU A 263 8.88 22.66 2.88
CA GLU A 263 10.12 23.24 3.40
C GLU A 263 10.86 22.25 4.32
N ASP A 264 10.14 21.58 5.23
CA ASP A 264 10.72 20.56 6.10
C ASP A 264 11.27 19.37 5.29
N LEU A 265 10.54 18.93 4.25
CA LEU A 265 11.03 17.91 3.32
C LEU A 265 12.35 18.33 2.67
N PHE A 266 12.45 19.58 2.21
CA PHE A 266 13.68 20.09 1.58
C PHE A 266 14.86 20.01 2.54
N TYR A 267 14.73 20.49 3.78
CA TYR A 267 15.81 20.46 4.77
C TYR A 267 16.17 19.03 5.18
N LYS A 268 15.20 18.18 5.41
CA LYS A 268 15.43 16.78 5.78
C LYS A 268 16.13 16.02 4.67
N LEU A 269 15.66 16.17 3.42
CA LEU A 269 16.26 15.50 2.28
C LEU A 269 17.72 15.96 2.09
N TYR A 270 17.99 17.27 2.17
CA TYR A 270 19.34 17.79 2.10
C TYR A 270 20.26 17.20 3.17
N HIS A 271 19.80 17.18 4.43
CA HIS A 271 20.59 16.64 5.54
C HIS A 271 20.83 15.13 5.39
N ILE A 272 19.79 14.37 5.05
CA ILE A 272 19.88 12.92 4.94
C ILE A 272 20.77 12.49 3.78
N VAL A 273 20.61 13.09 2.61
CA VAL A 273 21.41 12.71 1.42
C VAL A 273 22.90 12.92 1.68
N ASN A 274 23.27 14.03 2.35
CA ASN A 274 24.66 14.34 2.67
C ASN A 274 25.24 13.49 3.84
N ASN A 275 24.39 12.97 4.71
CA ASN A 275 24.79 12.20 5.88
C ASN A 275 24.17 10.79 5.90
N TYR A 276 23.91 10.20 4.74
CA TYR A 276 23.09 8.98 4.61
C TYR A 276 23.53 7.83 5.53
N LYS A 277 24.83 7.65 5.70
CA LYS A 277 25.37 6.56 6.55
C LYS A 277 24.91 6.64 8.01
N SER A 278 24.64 7.83 8.53
CA SER A 278 24.16 8.00 9.91
C SER A 278 22.72 7.51 10.12
N TYR A 279 21.99 7.26 9.03
CA TYR A 279 20.61 6.77 9.03
C TYR A 279 20.49 5.26 8.78
N ASN A 280 21.62 4.55 8.62
CA ASN A 280 21.60 3.09 8.35
C ASN A 280 20.88 2.31 9.45
N HIS A 281 20.94 2.75 10.70
CA HIS A 281 20.23 2.10 11.80
C HIS A 281 18.70 2.12 11.62
N ILE A 282 18.14 3.18 11.04
CA ILE A 282 16.70 3.27 10.72
C ILE A 282 16.37 2.32 9.55
N VAL A 283 17.22 2.30 8.54
CA VAL A 283 17.04 1.43 7.37
C VAL A 283 17.05 -0.05 7.77
N GLU A 284 18.00 -0.46 8.59
CA GLU A 284 18.08 -1.85 9.04
C GLU A 284 16.92 -2.21 9.99
N ALA A 285 16.57 -1.35 10.94
CA ALA A 285 15.43 -1.59 11.81
C ALA A 285 14.10 -1.68 11.04
N ALA A 286 13.92 -0.85 10.00
CA ALA A 286 12.76 -0.93 9.11
C ALA A 286 12.72 -2.24 8.32
N PHE A 287 13.87 -2.65 7.78
CA PHE A 287 14.01 -3.90 7.04
C PHE A 287 13.74 -5.14 7.92
N GLU A 288 14.20 -5.13 9.16
CA GLU A 288 13.90 -6.19 10.13
C GLU A 288 12.41 -6.20 10.46
N LYS A 289 11.84 -5.03 10.79
CA LYS A 289 10.43 -4.91 11.20
C LYS A 289 9.46 -5.35 10.11
N VAL A 290 9.73 -4.98 8.86
CA VAL A 290 8.82 -5.31 7.75
C VAL A 290 8.73 -6.81 7.49
N GLN A 291 9.70 -7.61 7.92
CA GLN A 291 9.67 -9.08 7.79
C GLN A 291 8.50 -9.72 8.56
N ASP A 292 8.01 -9.08 9.62
CA ASP A 292 6.85 -9.55 10.39
C ASP A 292 5.59 -9.60 9.54
N TYR A 293 5.55 -8.81 8.46
CA TYR A 293 4.39 -8.62 7.58
C TYR A 293 4.49 -9.42 6.27
N GLU A 294 5.39 -10.39 6.26
CA GLU A 294 5.47 -11.34 5.16
C GLU A 294 4.16 -12.11 5.05
N ILE A 295 3.70 -12.30 3.81
CA ILE A 295 2.37 -12.79 3.49
C ILE A 295 2.01 -14.11 4.16
N THR A 296 2.97 -15.04 4.27
CA THR A 296 2.74 -16.34 4.93
C THR A 296 2.42 -16.17 6.41
N ASN A 297 3.11 -15.23 7.09
CA ASN A 297 2.87 -14.94 8.50
C ASN A 297 1.47 -14.37 8.71
N ILE A 298 1.08 -13.42 7.87
CA ILE A 298 -0.25 -12.78 7.92
C ILE A 298 -1.33 -13.83 7.68
N TYR A 299 -1.20 -14.63 6.64
CA TYR A 299 -2.22 -15.63 6.29
C TYR A 299 -2.34 -16.73 7.34
N ASN A 300 -1.23 -17.19 7.89
CA ASN A 300 -1.28 -18.16 8.99
C ASN A 300 -2.05 -17.61 10.20
N LYS A 301 -1.80 -16.37 10.57
CA LYS A 301 -2.54 -15.72 11.66
C LYS A 301 -4.04 -15.60 11.35
N ILE A 302 -4.39 -15.16 10.14
CA ILE A 302 -5.79 -15.07 9.71
C ILE A 302 -6.48 -16.44 9.78
N LEU A 303 -5.82 -17.47 9.27
CA LEU A 303 -6.39 -18.82 9.21
C LEU A 303 -6.52 -19.47 10.59
N ASN A 304 -5.61 -19.16 11.48
CA ASN A 304 -5.64 -19.63 12.87
C ASN A 304 -6.49 -18.77 13.81
N ASN A 305 -7.11 -17.68 13.31
CA ASN A 305 -7.82 -16.67 14.10
C ASN A 305 -6.94 -16.03 15.20
N GLU A 306 -5.66 -15.87 14.91
CA GLU A 306 -4.72 -15.18 15.78
C GLU A 306 -4.79 -13.65 15.58
N SER A 307 -4.40 -12.90 16.62
CA SER A 307 -4.30 -11.43 16.48
C SER A 307 -3.17 -11.04 15.53
N LEU A 308 -3.46 -10.07 14.69
CA LEU A 308 -2.54 -9.51 13.69
C LEU A 308 -1.72 -8.35 14.24
#